data_8c4f17aec7edcf544817471fdea1d75e
#
_entry.id   8c4f17aec7edcf544817471fdea1d75e
#
_cell.length_a   1.000
_cell.length_b   1.000
_cell.length_c   1.000
_cell.angle_alpha   90.00
_cell.angle_beta   90.00
_cell.angle_gamma   90.00
#
_symmetry.space_group_name_H-M   'P 1'
#
loop_
_entity.id
_entity.type
_entity.pdbx_description
1 polymer ?
#
loop_
_entity_poly.entity_id
_entity_poly.type
_entity_poly.pdbx_seq_one_letter_code
_entity_poly.pdbx_strand_id
1 'polypeptide(L)'
;MHYIKEIRSPYFKIYPDMGNLTQFSADVESEFELGIGETVAIHIKETNPGVFKCVPFGEGTVRFTDIFKKLKDLNYTGMFLIEMWADNSKKQTMEEAVEVIKQARLFVEDKMEQAGLKVPA
;
A
#
# COMPACT_ATOMS: atom_id res chain seq x y z
N MET A 1 -9.83 3.36 14.36
CA MET A 1 -9.64 4.42 15.42
C MET A 1 -10.23 4.06 16.77
N HIS A 2 -11.37 3.37 16.87
CA HIS A 2 -12.00 3.03 18.15
C HIS A 2 -11.04 2.28 19.09
N TYR A 3 -10.48 1.15 18.67
CA TYR A 3 -9.55 0.34 19.47
C TYR A 3 -8.27 1.10 19.87
N ILE A 4 -7.74 1.96 19.01
CA ILE A 4 -6.58 2.81 19.33
C ILE A 4 -6.88 3.68 20.57
N LYS A 5 -8.05 4.31 20.57
CA LYS A 5 -8.49 5.20 21.66
C LYS A 5 -8.78 4.45 22.96
N GLU A 6 -9.25 3.21 22.89
CA GLU A 6 -9.53 2.39 24.08
C GLU A 6 -8.27 1.78 24.68
N ILE A 7 -7.42 1.16 23.83
CA ILE A 7 -6.23 0.45 24.28
C ILE A 7 -5.17 1.42 24.82
N ARG A 8 -5.04 2.59 24.20
CA ARG A 8 -4.09 3.67 24.59
C ARG A 8 -2.65 3.19 24.77
N SER A 9 -2.25 2.15 24.05
CA SER A 9 -0.89 1.62 24.10
C SER A 9 0.00 2.30 23.06
N PRO A 10 1.22 2.73 23.40
CA PRO A 10 2.15 3.26 22.41
C PRO A 10 2.60 2.20 21.39
N TYR A 11 2.38 0.92 21.69
CA TYR A 11 2.74 -0.21 20.83
C TYR A 11 1.58 -0.70 19.95
N PHE A 12 0.35 -0.20 20.15
CA PHE A 12 -0.80 -0.55 19.34
C PHE A 12 -1.11 0.58 18.35
N LYS A 13 -0.70 0.39 17.10
CA LYS A 13 -0.73 1.41 16.04
C LYS A 13 -1.45 0.89 14.80
N ILE A 14 -1.60 1.76 13.80
CA ILE A 14 -2.25 1.46 12.53
C ILE A 14 -1.19 1.08 11.50
N TYR A 15 -1.46 0.00 10.77
CA TYR A 15 -0.69 -0.44 9.61
C TYR A 15 -1.67 -0.68 8.45
N PRO A 16 -2.13 0.36 7.77
CA PRO A 16 -3.13 0.26 6.72
C PRO A 16 -2.54 -0.35 5.45
N ASP A 17 -3.40 -1.00 4.68
CA ASP A 17 -3.09 -1.60 3.39
C ASP A 17 -3.91 -0.93 2.29
N MET A 18 -3.23 -0.36 1.27
CA MET A 18 -3.88 0.40 0.19
C MET A 18 -4.86 -0.46 -0.60
N GLY A 19 -4.48 -1.70 -0.90
CA GLY A 19 -5.31 -2.63 -1.65
C GLY A 19 -6.55 -3.05 -0.88
N ASN A 20 -6.39 -3.44 0.39
CA ASN A 20 -7.52 -3.83 1.23
C ASN A 20 -8.50 -2.67 1.41
N LEU A 21 -8.01 -1.47 1.73
CA LEU A 21 -8.87 -0.29 1.88
C LEU A 21 -9.66 0.01 0.60
N THR A 22 -9.03 -0.10 -0.57
CA THR A 22 -9.70 0.11 -1.86
C THR A 22 -10.92 -0.79 -2.07
N GLN A 23 -10.90 -2.01 -1.50
CA GLN A 23 -12.02 -2.94 -1.66
C GLN A 23 -13.14 -2.76 -0.60
N PHE A 24 -12.86 -2.03 0.49
CA PHE A 24 -13.82 -1.85 1.59
C PHE A 24 -14.28 -0.41 1.78
N SER A 25 -13.62 0.58 1.19
CA SER A 25 -13.98 1.99 1.30
C SER A 25 -14.14 2.63 -0.08
N ALA A 26 -15.17 3.46 -0.22
CA ALA A 26 -15.35 4.28 -1.42
C ALA A 26 -14.44 5.53 -1.43
N ASP A 27 -13.88 5.89 -0.28
CA ASP A 27 -13.01 7.07 -0.09
C ASP A 27 -11.78 6.68 0.73
N VAL A 28 -10.82 6.08 0.03
CA VAL A 28 -9.57 5.58 0.63
C VAL A 28 -8.72 6.72 1.18
N GLU A 29 -8.73 7.87 0.51
CA GLU A 29 -7.97 9.05 0.90
C GLU A 29 -8.42 9.58 2.27
N SER A 30 -9.73 9.60 2.54
CA SER A 30 -10.28 9.97 3.85
C SER A 30 -9.96 8.95 4.95
N GLU A 31 -9.89 7.66 4.63
CA GLU A 31 -9.45 6.63 5.58
C GLU A 31 -8.00 6.87 6.04
N PHE A 32 -7.10 7.20 5.11
CA PHE A 32 -5.73 7.56 5.47
C PHE A 32 -5.67 8.84 6.32
N GLU A 33 -6.43 9.87 5.98
CA GLU A 33 -6.51 11.12 6.75
C GLU A 33 -6.95 10.86 8.20
N LEU A 34 -7.98 10.03 8.37
CA LEU A 34 -8.52 9.68 9.69
C LEU A 34 -7.47 8.98 10.57
N GLY A 35 -6.60 8.18 10.00
CA GLY A 35 -5.65 7.32 10.71
C GLY A 35 -4.23 7.83 10.78
N ILE A 36 -3.86 8.89 10.05
CA ILE A 36 -2.45 9.22 9.78
C ILE A 36 -1.61 9.44 11.03
N GLY A 37 -2.16 10.07 12.07
CA GLY A 37 -1.45 10.33 13.33
C GLY A 37 -1.08 9.08 14.13
N GLU A 38 -1.68 7.94 13.81
CA GLU A 38 -1.42 6.65 14.46
C GLU A 38 -0.82 5.62 13.49
N THR A 39 -0.56 6.02 12.24
CA THR A 39 0.00 5.15 11.20
C THR A 39 1.52 5.07 11.31
N VAL A 40 2.05 3.86 11.47
CA VAL A 40 3.50 3.61 11.60
C VAL A 40 4.15 3.10 10.32
N ALA A 41 3.39 2.41 9.48
CA ALA A 41 3.82 1.94 8.17
C ALA A 41 2.59 1.73 7.28
N ILE A 42 2.78 1.57 5.98
CA ILE A 42 1.70 1.39 5.01
C ILE A 42 2.06 0.22 4.09
N HIS A 43 1.16 -0.75 3.95
CA HIS A 43 1.25 -1.77 2.90
C HIS A 43 0.80 -1.22 1.56
N ILE A 44 1.62 -1.46 0.55
CA ILE A 44 1.33 -1.19 -0.85
C ILE A 44 1.02 -2.53 -1.51
N LYS A 45 -0.22 -2.76 -1.85
CA LYS A 45 -0.71 -3.98 -2.47
C LYS A 45 -1.70 -3.67 -3.57
N GLU A 46 -1.63 -4.41 -4.66
CA GLU A 46 -2.64 -4.34 -5.71
C GLU A 46 -3.78 -5.31 -5.42
N THR A 47 -5.00 -4.90 -5.73
CA THR A 47 -6.21 -5.71 -5.57
C THR A 47 -7.23 -5.43 -6.67
N ASN A 48 -8.15 -6.38 -6.84
CA ASN A 48 -9.36 -6.23 -7.64
C ASN A 48 -10.60 -6.58 -6.79
N PRO A 49 -11.81 -6.18 -7.18
CA PRO A 49 -13.03 -6.57 -6.50
C PRO A 49 -13.09 -8.08 -6.25
N GLY A 50 -13.10 -8.46 -4.97
CA GLY A 50 -13.10 -9.86 -4.54
C GLY A 50 -11.76 -10.61 -4.68
N VAL A 51 -10.69 -9.97 -5.18
CA VAL A 51 -9.37 -10.58 -5.37
C VAL A 51 -8.31 -9.80 -4.62
N PHE A 52 -7.85 -10.37 -3.50
CA PHE A 52 -6.95 -9.70 -2.56
C PHE A 52 -5.49 -10.16 -2.64
N LYS A 53 -5.18 -11.13 -3.49
CA LYS A 53 -3.85 -11.74 -3.62
C LYS A 53 -3.50 -11.99 -5.09
N CYS A 54 -2.21 -11.99 -5.37
CA CYS A 54 -1.68 -12.34 -6.70
C CYS A 54 -2.18 -11.46 -7.85
N VAL A 55 -2.60 -10.22 -7.57
CA VAL A 55 -2.91 -9.23 -8.60
C VAL A 55 -1.62 -8.50 -8.95
N PRO A 56 -1.15 -8.53 -10.21
CA PRO A 56 0.03 -7.79 -10.61
C PRO A 56 -0.19 -6.28 -10.47
N PHE A 57 0.84 -5.55 -10.07
CA PHE A 57 0.77 -4.10 -9.99
C PHE A 57 0.42 -3.47 -11.34
N GLY A 58 -0.57 -2.59 -11.35
CA GLY A 58 -1.09 -1.94 -12.54
C GLY A 58 -2.24 -2.69 -13.24
N GLU A 59 -2.57 -3.90 -12.80
CA GLU A 59 -3.69 -4.70 -13.33
C GLU A 59 -4.91 -4.71 -12.40
N GLY A 60 -4.83 -3.95 -11.31
CA GLY A 60 -5.91 -3.85 -10.32
C GLY A 60 -6.65 -2.52 -10.36
N THR A 61 -7.34 -2.23 -9.26
CA THR A 61 -8.20 -1.06 -9.11
C THR A 61 -7.69 -0.03 -8.11
N VAL A 62 -6.49 -0.22 -7.55
CA VAL A 62 -5.92 0.69 -6.56
C VAL A 62 -5.45 1.99 -7.21
N ARG A 63 -5.91 3.11 -6.71
CA ARG A 63 -5.55 4.45 -7.21
C ARG A 63 -4.28 4.98 -6.53
N PHE A 64 -3.16 4.30 -6.77
CA PHE A 64 -1.89 4.58 -6.09
C PHE A 64 -1.48 6.05 -6.13
N THR A 65 -1.53 6.68 -7.30
CA THR A 65 -1.11 8.08 -7.45
C THR A 65 -1.94 9.02 -6.59
N ASP A 66 -3.26 8.80 -6.49
CA ASP A 66 -4.15 9.65 -5.67
C ASP A 66 -3.89 9.44 -4.18
N ILE A 67 -3.72 8.18 -3.76
CA ILE A 67 -3.37 7.86 -2.37
C ILE A 67 -2.01 8.47 -1.99
N PHE A 68 -0.99 8.35 -2.86
CA PHE A 68 0.31 8.95 -2.60
C PHE A 68 0.27 10.49 -2.55
N LYS A 69 -0.55 11.14 -3.39
CA LYS A 69 -0.78 12.60 -3.29
C LYS A 69 -1.36 12.96 -1.93
N LYS A 70 -2.39 12.23 -1.50
CA LYS A 70 -3.01 12.44 -0.18
C LYS A 70 -2.00 12.26 0.96
N LEU A 71 -1.20 11.20 0.93
CA LEU A 71 -0.16 10.95 1.93
C LEU A 71 0.91 12.05 1.96
N LYS A 72 1.29 12.58 0.79
CA LYS A 72 2.17 13.74 0.70
C LYS A 72 1.55 14.97 1.36
N ASP A 73 0.28 15.27 1.07
CA ASP A 73 -0.43 16.42 1.64
C ASP A 73 -0.57 16.28 3.17
N LEU A 74 -0.67 15.06 3.67
CA LEU A 74 -0.67 14.73 5.10
C LEU A 74 0.74 14.72 5.73
N ASN A 75 1.79 15.03 4.97
CA ASN A 75 3.19 14.99 5.39
C ASN A 75 3.63 13.62 5.98
N TYR A 76 3.12 12.52 5.41
CA TYR A 76 3.52 11.20 5.85
C TYR A 76 4.99 10.91 5.52
N THR A 77 5.77 10.51 6.53
CA THR A 77 7.21 10.23 6.42
C THR A 77 7.57 8.82 6.90
N GLY A 78 6.56 8.00 7.17
CA GLY A 78 6.75 6.63 7.63
C GLY A 78 7.16 5.66 6.51
N MET A 79 7.28 4.40 6.88
CA MET A 79 7.71 3.34 5.95
C MET A 79 6.58 2.90 5.02
N PHE A 80 6.97 2.50 3.81
CA PHE A 80 6.14 1.77 2.87
C PHE A 80 6.68 0.35 2.69
N LEU A 81 5.80 -0.63 2.65
CA LEU A 81 6.13 -2.03 2.42
C LEU A 81 5.30 -2.56 1.25
N ILE A 82 5.96 -3.01 0.19
CA ILE A 82 5.29 -3.68 -0.92
C ILE A 82 4.89 -5.09 -0.46
N GLU A 83 3.59 -5.37 -0.43
CA GLU A 83 3.06 -6.70 -0.14
C GLU A 83 2.75 -7.43 -1.43
N MET A 84 3.39 -8.57 -1.63
CA MET A 84 3.20 -9.46 -2.77
C MET A 84 2.96 -10.89 -2.30
N TRP A 85 2.18 -11.62 -3.07
CA TRP A 85 1.89 -13.02 -2.82
C TRP A 85 2.37 -13.86 -4.00
N ALA A 86 3.09 -14.93 -3.71
CA ALA A 86 3.45 -15.91 -4.71
C ALA A 86 2.21 -16.68 -5.17
N ASP A 87 2.05 -16.85 -6.48
CA ASP A 87 1.04 -17.72 -7.05
C ASP A 87 1.54 -19.16 -7.03
N ASN A 88 1.17 -19.90 -5.97
CA ASN A 88 1.59 -21.28 -5.77
C ASN A 88 1.05 -22.27 -6.86
N SER A 89 0.14 -21.81 -7.72
CA SER A 89 -0.33 -22.61 -8.86
C SER A 89 0.67 -22.62 -10.02
N LYS A 90 1.63 -21.71 -10.03
CA LYS A 90 2.66 -21.55 -11.06
C LYS A 90 4.03 -21.91 -10.50
N LYS A 91 4.77 -22.71 -11.27
CA LYS A 91 6.21 -22.90 -11.00
C LYS A 91 6.94 -21.65 -11.50
N GLN A 92 7.72 -21.04 -10.62
CA GLN A 92 8.48 -19.84 -10.90
C GLN A 92 9.94 -20.09 -10.50
N THR A 93 10.87 -19.67 -11.36
CA THR A 93 12.29 -19.68 -11.00
C THR A 93 12.62 -18.53 -10.07
N MET A 94 13.80 -18.58 -9.44
CA MET A 94 14.27 -17.48 -8.58
C MET A 94 14.45 -16.19 -9.41
N GLU A 95 14.98 -16.29 -10.61
CA GLU A 95 15.19 -15.16 -11.51
C GLU A 95 13.86 -14.50 -11.90
N GLU A 96 12.84 -15.31 -12.23
CA GLU A 96 11.50 -14.80 -12.53
C GLU A 96 10.86 -14.11 -11.30
N ALA A 97 11.03 -14.67 -10.10
CA ALA A 97 10.53 -14.06 -8.87
C ALA A 97 11.20 -12.71 -8.59
N VAL A 98 12.54 -12.63 -8.74
CA VAL A 98 13.30 -11.39 -8.59
C VAL A 98 12.84 -10.33 -9.59
N GLU A 99 12.62 -10.70 -10.84
CA GLU A 99 12.16 -9.74 -11.87
C GLU A 99 10.74 -9.21 -11.56
N VAL A 100 9.84 -10.06 -11.09
CA VAL A 100 8.48 -9.63 -10.68
C VAL A 100 8.54 -8.63 -9.53
N ILE A 101 9.38 -8.88 -8.52
CA ILE A 101 9.58 -7.96 -7.38
C ILE A 101 10.16 -6.63 -7.87
N LYS A 102 11.14 -6.68 -8.77
CA LYS A 102 11.76 -5.48 -9.34
C LYS A 102 10.75 -4.65 -10.13
N GLN A 103 9.92 -5.27 -10.96
CA GLN A 103 8.87 -4.58 -11.72
C GLN A 103 7.84 -3.94 -10.80
N ALA A 104 7.42 -4.64 -9.73
CA ALA A 104 6.53 -4.08 -8.72
C ALA A 104 7.12 -2.84 -8.05
N ARG A 105 8.41 -2.89 -7.68
CA ARG A 105 9.12 -1.74 -7.10
C ARG A 105 9.16 -0.55 -8.06
N LEU A 106 9.55 -0.77 -9.31
CA LEU A 106 9.63 0.29 -10.33
C LEU A 106 8.26 0.93 -10.58
N PHE A 107 7.19 0.12 -10.63
CA PHE A 107 5.83 0.63 -10.74
C PHE A 107 5.46 1.54 -9.57
N VAL A 108 5.73 1.11 -8.32
CA VAL A 108 5.43 1.89 -7.12
C VAL A 108 6.23 3.20 -7.10
N GLU A 109 7.53 3.15 -7.40
CA GLU A 109 8.40 4.32 -7.47
C GLU A 109 7.89 5.33 -8.50
N ASP A 110 7.46 4.88 -9.70
CA ASP A 110 6.84 5.74 -10.72
C ASP A 110 5.57 6.44 -10.20
N LYS A 111 4.69 5.71 -9.49
CA LYS A 111 3.47 6.29 -8.90
C LYS A 111 3.77 7.30 -7.79
N MET A 112 4.80 7.04 -7.00
CA MET A 112 5.29 7.99 -5.98
C MET A 112 5.83 9.27 -6.64
N GLU A 113 6.64 9.15 -7.69
CA GLU A 113 7.14 10.31 -8.45
C GLU A 113 6.01 11.13 -9.06
N GLN A 114 5.03 10.48 -9.71
CA GLN A 114 3.83 11.14 -10.26
C GLN A 114 3.04 11.90 -9.18
N ALA A 115 3.05 11.42 -7.96
CA ALA A 115 2.44 12.09 -6.80
C ALA A 115 3.33 13.20 -6.20
N GLY A 116 4.60 13.30 -6.62
CA GLY A 116 5.59 14.21 -6.08
C GLY A 116 6.11 13.81 -4.68
N LEU A 117 6.02 12.52 -4.33
CA LEU A 117 6.74 11.94 -3.20
C LEU A 117 8.18 11.65 -3.60
N LYS A 118 9.13 12.00 -2.73
CA LYS A 118 10.53 11.63 -2.95
C LYS A 118 10.72 10.16 -2.61
N VAL A 119 11.20 9.39 -3.56
CA VAL A 119 11.68 8.03 -3.30
C VAL A 119 13.05 8.16 -2.63
N PRO A 120 13.30 7.50 -1.49
CA PRO A 120 14.64 7.46 -0.91
C PRO A 120 15.62 6.81 -1.90
N ALA A 121 16.79 7.42 -2.01
CA ALA A 121 17.87 6.88 -2.86
C ALA A 121 18.39 5.55 -2.31
#